data_f768c80faf0e1b9cf589b7e2f8d07709
#
_entry.id   f768c80faf0e1b9cf589b7e2f8d07709
#
_cell.length_a   1.000
_cell.length_b   1.000
_cell.length_c   1.000
_cell.angle_alpha   90.00
_cell.angle_beta   90.00
_cell.angle_gamma   90.00
#
_symmetry.space_group_name_H-M   'P 1'
#
loop_
_entity.id
_entity.type
_entity.pdbx_description
1 polymer ?
#
loop_
_entity_poly.entity_id
_entity_poly.type
_entity_poly.pdbx_seq_one_letter_code
_entity_poly.pdbx_strand_id
1 'polypeptide(L)'
;MRRSERIARSGNDQPFSAVPRDIYERRFVDLHCATDIAADADRVSVLDIASAGATDDRFPIGGFGTMMMRAATGLPMQNNALVQAIDTSGALVRISGGFGTVEARTCICTLPTALLAREAVRFTPALPPIFAEAFAGLPLGLLLKIGFRLSAPLGNASEYTVAPSAHRDRIYITTDRLY
;
A
#
# COMPACT_ATOMS: atom_id res chain seq x y z
N MET A 1 0.40 -7.30 -20.52
CA MET A 1 -1.00 -7.09 -20.14
C MET A 1 -1.93 -8.15 -20.71
N ARG A 2 -2.14 -8.32 -22.02
CA ARG A 2 -3.11 -9.28 -22.61
C ARG A 2 -3.00 -10.75 -22.14
N ARG A 3 -1.83 -11.22 -21.68
CA ARG A 3 -1.67 -12.61 -21.19
C ARG A 3 -2.12 -12.77 -19.74
N SER A 4 -1.81 -11.82 -18.87
CA SER A 4 -2.32 -11.80 -17.50
C SER A 4 -3.84 -11.74 -17.47
N GLU A 5 -4.46 -10.91 -18.32
CA GLU A 5 -5.90 -10.83 -18.48
C GLU A 5 -6.53 -12.16 -18.96
N ARG A 6 -5.84 -12.87 -19.86
CA ARG A 6 -6.32 -14.19 -20.33
C ARG A 6 -6.24 -15.25 -19.25
N ILE A 7 -5.17 -15.27 -18.46
CA ILE A 7 -5.02 -16.16 -17.30
C ILE A 7 -6.09 -15.83 -16.27
N ALA A 8 -6.30 -14.54 -15.97
CA ALA A 8 -7.34 -14.11 -15.05
C ALA A 8 -8.74 -14.58 -15.48
N ARG A 9 -9.06 -14.51 -16.78
CA ARG A 9 -10.35 -15.00 -17.31
C ARG A 9 -10.52 -16.52 -17.18
N SER A 10 -9.45 -17.30 -17.06
CA SER A 10 -9.53 -18.74 -16.82
C SER A 10 -9.87 -19.10 -15.36
N GLY A 11 -9.86 -18.11 -14.45
CA GLY A 11 -10.10 -18.31 -13.03
C GLY A 11 -8.95 -19.00 -12.28
N ASN A 12 -7.84 -19.31 -12.98
CA ASN A 12 -6.67 -19.94 -12.38
C ASN A 12 -5.71 -18.86 -11.89
N ASP A 13 -5.61 -18.67 -10.60
CA ASP A 13 -4.61 -17.79 -10.02
C ASP A 13 -3.24 -18.46 -10.02
N GLN A 14 -2.22 -17.64 -10.27
CA GLN A 14 -0.81 -18.05 -10.20
C GLN A 14 0.06 -16.84 -9.87
N PRO A 15 1.30 -17.04 -9.41
CA PRO A 15 2.23 -15.94 -9.21
C PRO A 15 2.50 -15.17 -10.50
N PHE A 16 2.60 -13.84 -10.41
CA PHE A 16 2.87 -13.01 -11.57
C PHE A 16 4.23 -13.31 -12.20
N SER A 17 5.19 -13.80 -11.41
CA SER A 17 6.49 -14.30 -11.89
C SER A 17 6.40 -15.46 -12.90
N ALA A 18 5.28 -16.18 -12.96
CA ALA A 18 5.06 -17.27 -13.91
C ALA A 18 4.54 -16.81 -15.27
N VAL A 19 4.18 -15.53 -15.43
CA VAL A 19 3.60 -14.98 -16.67
C VAL A 19 4.66 -14.70 -17.75
N PRO A 20 5.85 -14.13 -17.43
CA PRO A 20 6.85 -13.79 -18.44
C PRO A 20 7.37 -15.01 -19.21
N ARG A 21 7.62 -14.83 -20.51
CA ARG A 21 8.17 -15.85 -21.42
C ARG A 21 9.66 -15.69 -21.67
N ASP A 22 10.15 -14.48 -21.52
CA ASP A 22 11.56 -14.15 -21.77
C ASP A 22 12.12 -13.23 -20.68
N ILE A 23 13.40 -12.90 -20.81
CA ILE A 23 14.11 -12.08 -19.82
C ILE A 23 13.61 -10.63 -19.79
N TYR A 24 13.12 -10.09 -20.91
CA TYR A 24 12.64 -8.71 -20.97
C TYR A 24 11.26 -8.59 -20.30
N GLU A 25 10.35 -9.51 -20.61
CA GLU A 25 9.06 -9.60 -19.94
C GLU A 25 9.25 -9.78 -18.41
N ARG A 26 10.21 -10.63 -18.00
CA ARG A 26 10.54 -10.84 -16.59
C ARG A 26 11.02 -9.57 -15.91
N ARG A 27 11.95 -8.85 -16.53
CA ARG A 27 12.45 -7.57 -15.99
C ARG A 27 11.34 -6.53 -15.87
N PHE A 28 10.42 -6.47 -16.82
CA PHE A 28 9.26 -5.59 -16.75
C PHE A 28 8.34 -5.96 -15.58
N VAL A 29 8.02 -7.24 -15.41
CA VAL A 29 7.21 -7.74 -14.29
C VAL A 29 7.89 -7.45 -12.95
N ASP A 30 9.17 -7.72 -12.85
CA ASP A 30 9.95 -7.45 -11.64
C ASP A 30 9.97 -5.95 -11.28
N LEU A 31 10.15 -5.09 -12.30
CA LEU A 31 10.12 -3.64 -12.12
C LEU A 31 8.75 -3.17 -11.66
N HIS A 32 7.68 -3.58 -12.34
CA HIS A 32 6.31 -3.22 -11.99
C HIS A 32 5.95 -3.67 -10.56
N CYS A 33 6.28 -4.91 -10.21
CA CYS A 33 6.04 -5.39 -8.85
C CYS A 33 6.82 -4.60 -7.80
N ALA A 34 8.07 -4.23 -8.09
CA ALA A 34 8.90 -3.49 -7.13
C ALA A 34 8.46 -2.04 -6.96
N THR A 35 8.04 -1.36 -8.03
CA THR A 35 7.71 0.08 -8.00
C THR A 35 6.27 0.36 -7.61
N ASP A 36 5.33 -0.45 -8.10
CA ASP A 36 3.91 -0.17 -7.95
C ASP A 36 3.25 -0.99 -6.84
N ILE A 37 3.77 -2.20 -6.57
CA ILE A 37 3.18 -3.13 -5.60
C ILE A 37 4.07 -3.28 -4.35
N ALA A 38 5.37 -2.99 -4.48
CA ALA A 38 6.37 -3.14 -3.42
C ALA A 38 6.48 -4.58 -2.87
N ALA A 39 6.30 -5.56 -3.76
CA ALA A 39 6.40 -6.98 -3.44
C ALA A 39 7.15 -7.74 -4.55
N ASP A 40 7.70 -8.91 -4.21
CA ASP A 40 8.30 -9.79 -5.21
C ASP A 40 7.21 -10.42 -6.10
N ALA A 41 7.50 -10.59 -7.39
CA ALA A 41 6.53 -11.07 -8.37
C ALA A 41 6.01 -12.50 -8.11
N ASP A 42 6.73 -13.29 -7.33
CA ASP A 42 6.31 -14.63 -6.88
C ASP A 42 5.24 -14.59 -5.76
N ARG A 43 5.07 -13.43 -5.13
CA ARG A 43 4.07 -13.18 -4.08
C ARG A 43 2.86 -12.39 -4.56
N VAL A 44 2.82 -12.02 -5.83
CA VAL A 44 1.76 -11.21 -6.43
C VAL A 44 0.86 -12.09 -7.27
N SER A 45 -0.45 -12.00 -7.04
CA SER A 45 -1.48 -12.73 -7.78
C SER A 45 -1.68 -12.14 -9.18
N VAL A 46 -1.78 -12.99 -10.20
CA VAL A 46 -2.16 -12.56 -11.56
C VAL A 46 -3.59 -12.04 -11.60
N LEU A 47 -4.50 -12.61 -10.81
CA LEU A 47 -5.89 -12.15 -10.73
C LEU A 47 -5.95 -10.74 -10.17
N ASP A 48 -5.17 -10.44 -9.14
CA ASP A 48 -5.11 -9.12 -8.54
C ASP A 48 -4.58 -8.07 -9.52
N ILE A 49 -3.46 -8.34 -10.19
CA ILE A 49 -2.91 -7.47 -11.24
C ILE A 49 -3.92 -7.22 -12.38
N ALA A 50 -4.64 -8.24 -12.78
CA ALA A 50 -5.61 -8.11 -13.87
C ALA A 50 -6.86 -7.31 -13.45
N SER A 51 -7.21 -7.33 -12.17
CA SER A 51 -8.34 -6.60 -11.61
C SER A 51 -8.03 -5.13 -11.30
N ALA A 52 -6.76 -4.79 -11.08
CA ALA A 52 -6.35 -3.44 -10.67
C ALA A 52 -6.70 -2.34 -11.68
N GLY A 53 -6.88 -2.68 -12.96
CA GLY A 53 -7.22 -1.71 -14.00
C GLY A 53 -6.11 -0.69 -14.27
N ALA A 54 -6.28 0.11 -15.31
CA ALA A 54 -5.42 1.27 -15.57
C ALA A 54 -6.01 2.49 -14.85
N THR A 55 -5.18 3.20 -14.09
CA THR A 55 -5.55 4.46 -13.42
C THR A 55 -4.85 5.64 -14.09
N ASP A 56 -5.50 6.80 -14.06
CA ASP A 56 -4.91 8.07 -14.47
C ASP A 56 -4.39 8.77 -13.20
N ASP A 57 -3.15 8.45 -12.84
CA ASP A 57 -2.54 8.97 -11.62
C ASP A 57 -2.25 10.47 -11.76
N ARG A 58 -2.67 11.26 -10.77
CA ARG A 58 -2.47 12.70 -10.72
C ARG A 58 -1.85 13.11 -9.39
N PHE A 59 -0.90 14.01 -9.48
CA PHE A 59 -0.27 14.58 -8.30
C PHE A 59 -0.92 15.93 -7.95
N PRO A 60 -1.45 16.12 -6.73
CA PRO A 60 -2.03 17.39 -6.35
C PRO A 60 -0.95 18.48 -6.24
N ILE A 61 -1.20 19.65 -6.83
CA ILE A 61 -0.33 20.81 -6.67
C ILE A 61 -0.25 21.19 -5.19
N GLY A 62 0.96 21.35 -4.68
CA GLY A 62 1.22 21.61 -3.26
C GLY A 62 1.30 20.36 -2.38
N GLY A 63 1.19 19.18 -2.98
CA GLY A 63 1.41 17.89 -2.33
C GLY A 63 0.15 17.29 -1.68
N PHE A 64 0.14 15.96 -1.59
CA PHE A 64 -0.98 15.18 -1.06
C PHE A 64 -1.28 15.54 0.40
N GLY A 65 -0.24 15.72 1.23
CA GLY A 65 -0.40 16.10 2.64
C GLY A 65 -1.15 17.42 2.81
N THR A 66 -0.82 18.44 2.01
CA THR A 66 -1.52 19.73 2.02
C THR A 66 -2.99 19.59 1.62
N MET A 67 -3.28 18.78 0.61
CA MET A 67 -4.66 18.48 0.19
C MET A 67 -5.45 17.84 1.33
N MET A 68 -4.87 16.84 2.00
CA MET A 68 -5.53 16.16 3.13
C MET A 68 -5.76 17.10 4.32
N MET A 69 -4.78 17.94 4.66
CA MET A 69 -4.92 18.93 5.73
C MET A 69 -6.03 19.94 5.43
N ARG A 70 -6.17 20.39 4.18
CA ARG A 70 -7.30 21.26 3.76
C ARG A 70 -8.65 20.56 3.89
N ALA A 71 -8.73 19.29 3.48
CA ALA A 71 -9.94 18.49 3.62
C ALA A 71 -10.36 18.26 5.08
N ALA A 72 -9.38 18.22 5.99
CA ALA A 72 -9.61 18.04 7.41
C ALA A 72 -9.91 19.34 8.18
N THR A 73 -9.89 20.51 7.51
CA THR A 73 -10.13 21.80 8.17
C THR A 73 -11.52 21.82 8.82
N GLY A 74 -11.55 22.20 10.10
CA GLY A 74 -12.79 22.25 10.90
C GLY A 74 -13.25 20.93 11.49
N LEU A 75 -12.57 19.81 11.19
CA LEU A 75 -12.84 18.54 11.86
C LEU A 75 -12.09 18.49 13.20
N PRO A 76 -12.74 17.96 14.28
CA PRO A 76 -12.06 17.72 15.55
C PRO A 76 -11.04 16.59 15.36
N MET A 77 -9.75 16.92 15.41
CA MET A 77 -8.64 15.97 15.24
C MET A 77 -7.79 15.91 16.50
N GLN A 78 -7.43 14.71 16.91
CA GLN A 78 -6.48 14.49 17.99
C GLN A 78 -5.26 13.72 17.45
N ASN A 79 -4.12 14.38 17.44
CA ASN A 79 -2.85 13.76 17.08
C ASN A 79 -2.21 13.06 18.29
N ASN A 80 -1.26 12.15 18.02
CA ASN A 80 -0.55 11.38 19.06
C ASN A 80 -1.50 10.54 19.95
N ALA A 81 -2.65 10.19 19.42
CA ALA A 81 -3.67 9.39 20.09
C ALA A 81 -3.57 7.92 19.64
N LEU A 82 -2.59 7.18 20.19
CA LEU A 82 -2.42 5.77 19.89
C LEU A 82 -3.59 4.97 20.46
N VAL A 83 -4.39 4.39 19.57
CA VAL A 83 -5.49 3.50 19.94
C VAL A 83 -4.94 2.14 20.35
N GLN A 84 -5.36 1.64 21.52
CA GLN A 84 -4.95 0.35 22.08
C GLN A 84 -6.09 -0.67 22.14
N ALA A 85 -7.32 -0.18 22.27
CA ALA A 85 -8.49 -1.06 22.28
C ALA A 85 -9.73 -0.41 21.67
N ILE A 86 -10.56 -1.25 21.05
CA ILE A 86 -11.88 -0.91 20.53
C ILE A 86 -12.88 -1.92 21.11
N ASP A 87 -13.87 -1.42 21.86
CA ASP A 87 -14.89 -2.23 22.50
C ASP A 87 -16.26 -1.89 21.91
N THR A 88 -16.91 -2.89 21.34
CA THR A 88 -18.23 -2.81 20.72
C THR A 88 -19.29 -3.62 21.49
N SER A 89 -19.00 -4.08 22.70
CA SER A 89 -19.91 -4.91 23.49
C SER A 89 -21.07 -4.13 24.09
N GLY A 90 -20.96 -2.80 24.20
CA GLY A 90 -21.99 -1.91 24.76
C GLY A 90 -22.88 -1.24 23.70
N ALA A 91 -23.73 -0.32 24.13
CA ALA A 91 -24.57 0.49 23.25
C ALA A 91 -23.76 1.51 22.41
N LEU A 92 -22.58 1.88 22.87
CA LEU A 92 -21.64 2.76 22.20
C LEU A 92 -20.32 2.01 21.97
N VAL A 93 -19.65 2.36 20.88
CA VAL A 93 -18.28 1.93 20.63
C VAL A 93 -17.35 2.74 21.52
N ARG A 94 -16.49 2.05 22.27
CA ARG A 94 -15.46 2.65 23.12
C ARG A 94 -14.09 2.48 22.48
N ILE A 95 -13.41 3.57 22.25
CA ILE A 95 -12.05 3.59 21.71
C ILE A 95 -11.14 4.11 22.81
N SER A 96 -10.14 3.34 23.21
CA SER A 96 -9.27 3.68 24.33
C SER A 96 -7.78 3.56 23.99
N GLY A 97 -6.98 4.34 24.70
CA GLY A 97 -5.53 4.40 24.63
C GLY A 97 -4.94 5.30 25.70
N GLY A 98 -3.67 5.69 25.55
CA GLY A 98 -3.02 6.62 26.48
C GLY A 98 -3.68 8.00 26.58
N PHE A 99 -4.56 8.35 25.65
CA PHE A 99 -5.34 9.58 25.62
C PHE A 99 -6.67 9.48 26.43
N GLY A 100 -6.97 8.34 27.02
CA GLY A 100 -8.23 8.06 27.71
C GLY A 100 -9.20 7.24 26.86
N THR A 101 -10.50 7.53 26.97
CA THR A 101 -11.58 6.82 26.24
C THR A 101 -12.46 7.80 25.49
N VAL A 102 -12.77 7.47 24.25
CA VAL A 102 -13.75 8.16 23.41
C VAL A 102 -14.92 7.21 23.16
N GLU A 103 -16.15 7.69 23.28
CA GLU A 103 -17.37 6.93 22.99
C GLU A 103 -18.06 7.52 21.74
N ALA A 104 -18.50 6.63 20.85
CA ALA A 104 -19.20 7.01 19.62
C ALA A 104 -20.26 5.97 19.27
N ARG A 105 -21.25 6.35 18.45
CA ARG A 105 -22.24 5.40 17.91
C ARG A 105 -21.65 4.44 16.90
N THR A 106 -20.62 4.88 16.16
CA THR A 106 -19.93 4.11 15.14
C THR A 106 -18.45 4.51 15.09
N CYS A 107 -17.63 3.60 14.62
CA CYS A 107 -16.20 3.84 14.41
C CYS A 107 -15.81 3.32 13.01
N ILE A 108 -15.01 4.10 12.28
CA ILE A 108 -14.37 3.66 11.05
C ILE A 108 -12.90 3.39 11.38
N CYS A 109 -12.49 2.14 11.28
CA CYS A 109 -11.12 1.71 11.51
C CYS A 109 -10.37 1.73 10.16
N THR A 110 -9.38 2.61 10.03
CA THR A 110 -8.52 2.73 8.84
C THR A 110 -7.09 2.26 9.12
N LEU A 111 -6.88 1.44 10.14
CA LEU A 111 -5.57 0.90 10.47
C LEU A 111 -5.06 -0.02 9.36
N PRO A 112 -3.76 0.04 9.03
CA PRO A 112 -3.16 -0.89 8.09
C PRO A 112 -3.35 -2.35 8.47
N THR A 113 -3.60 -3.21 7.49
CA THR A 113 -3.79 -4.66 7.70
C THR A 113 -2.65 -5.31 8.47
N ALA A 114 -1.40 -4.85 8.27
CA ALA A 114 -0.26 -5.35 9.03
C ALA A 114 -0.32 -5.07 10.53
N LEU A 115 -0.96 -3.99 10.97
CA LEU A 115 -1.19 -3.71 12.40
C LEU A 115 -2.33 -4.58 12.96
N LEU A 116 -3.38 -4.78 12.17
CA LEU A 116 -4.51 -5.64 12.54
C LEU A 116 -4.08 -7.11 12.62
N ALA A 117 -3.26 -7.59 11.69
CA ALA A 117 -2.68 -8.94 11.70
C ALA A 117 -1.74 -9.22 12.90
N ARG A 118 -1.13 -8.18 13.47
CA ARG A 118 -0.28 -8.26 14.67
C ARG A 118 -1.06 -8.03 15.97
N GLU A 119 -2.38 -7.89 15.89
CA GLU A 119 -3.25 -7.59 17.03
C GLU A 119 -2.79 -6.35 17.83
N ALA A 120 -2.25 -5.35 17.09
CA ALA A 120 -1.77 -4.11 17.70
C ALA A 120 -2.89 -3.32 18.42
N VAL A 121 -4.14 -3.59 18.07
CA VAL A 121 -5.34 -3.07 18.75
C VAL A 121 -6.21 -4.24 19.18
N ARG A 122 -6.59 -4.25 20.46
CA ARG A 122 -7.47 -5.27 21.02
C ARG A 122 -8.93 -4.94 20.68
N PHE A 123 -9.66 -5.91 20.15
CA PHE A 123 -11.09 -5.82 19.90
C PHE A 123 -11.89 -6.58 20.97
N THR A 124 -12.99 -5.99 21.44
CA THR A 124 -13.95 -6.60 22.35
C THR A 124 -15.37 -6.41 21.77
N PRO A 125 -16.13 -7.47 21.51
CA PRO A 125 -15.67 -8.87 21.44
C PRO A 125 -14.55 -9.09 20.42
N ALA A 126 -13.84 -10.20 20.54
CA ALA A 126 -12.82 -10.56 19.56
C ALA A 126 -13.42 -10.63 18.14
N LEU A 127 -12.65 -10.19 17.16
CA LEU A 127 -13.09 -10.28 15.76
C LEU A 127 -13.28 -11.76 15.35
N PRO A 128 -14.28 -12.07 14.52
CA PRO A 128 -14.42 -13.39 13.94
C PRO A 128 -13.13 -13.86 13.22
N PRO A 129 -12.79 -15.16 13.25
CA PRO A 129 -11.54 -15.69 12.67
C PRO A 129 -11.29 -15.31 11.21
N ILE A 130 -12.36 -15.12 10.42
CA ILE A 130 -12.26 -14.71 9.02
C ILE A 130 -11.55 -13.36 8.84
N PHE A 131 -11.61 -12.47 9.82
CA PHE A 131 -10.86 -11.19 9.77
C PHE A 131 -9.37 -11.43 9.93
N ALA A 132 -8.95 -12.33 10.83
CA ALA A 132 -7.54 -12.68 11.00
C ALA A 132 -6.96 -13.29 9.71
N GLU A 133 -7.70 -14.19 9.07
CA GLU A 133 -7.34 -14.77 7.77
C GLU A 133 -7.24 -13.68 6.69
N ALA A 134 -8.22 -12.77 6.61
CA ALA A 134 -8.22 -11.69 5.65
C ALA A 134 -7.02 -10.74 5.85
N PHE A 135 -6.71 -10.37 7.10
CA PHE A 135 -5.56 -9.49 7.40
C PHE A 135 -4.22 -10.16 7.06
N ALA A 136 -4.09 -11.46 7.33
CA ALA A 136 -2.90 -12.23 6.94
C ALA A 136 -2.77 -12.39 5.42
N GLY A 137 -3.90 -12.51 4.72
CA GLY A 137 -3.97 -12.62 3.26
C GLY A 137 -3.72 -11.31 2.52
N LEU A 138 -3.71 -10.16 3.21
CA LEU A 138 -3.48 -8.82 2.65
C LEU A 138 -2.22 -8.17 3.25
N PRO A 139 -1.03 -8.77 3.07
CA PRO A 139 0.21 -8.19 3.60
C PRO A 139 0.52 -6.88 2.90
N LEU A 140 1.14 -5.94 3.63
CA LEU A 140 1.67 -4.72 3.04
C LEU A 140 3.00 -5.00 2.33
N GLY A 141 3.20 -4.35 1.20
CA GLY A 141 4.48 -4.29 0.53
C GLY A 141 5.49 -3.42 1.31
N LEU A 142 6.77 -3.58 1.00
CA LEU A 142 7.86 -2.77 1.57
C LEU A 142 8.43 -1.87 0.49
N LEU A 143 8.08 -0.58 0.53
CA LEU A 143 8.59 0.44 -0.37
C LEU A 143 9.16 1.61 0.43
N LEU A 144 10.39 2.01 0.10
CA LEU A 144 11.00 3.23 0.61
C LEU A 144 11.32 4.15 -0.56
N LYS A 145 10.86 5.40 -0.48
CA LYS A 145 11.25 6.49 -1.41
C LYS A 145 12.12 7.47 -0.67
N ILE A 146 13.30 7.74 -1.21
CA ILE A 146 14.24 8.71 -0.65
C ILE A 146 14.39 9.84 -1.66
N GLY A 147 13.98 11.06 -1.28
CA GLY A 147 14.13 12.26 -2.09
C GLY A 147 15.52 12.89 -1.90
N PHE A 148 16.21 13.16 -2.99
CA PHE A 148 17.47 13.89 -2.98
C PHE A 148 17.31 15.20 -3.75
N ARG A 149 17.83 16.29 -3.18
CA ARG A 149 17.99 17.55 -3.90
C ARG A 149 19.38 17.60 -4.51
N LEU A 150 19.44 17.67 -5.82
CA LEU A 150 20.72 17.74 -6.53
C LEU A 150 21.12 19.20 -6.77
N SER A 151 22.43 19.46 -6.74
CA SER A 151 23.00 20.79 -7.05
C SER A 151 22.98 21.11 -8.55
N ALA A 152 22.86 20.09 -9.40
CA ALA A 152 22.76 20.24 -10.85
C ALA A 152 21.84 19.17 -11.44
N PRO A 153 21.20 19.42 -12.60
CA PRO A 153 20.35 18.42 -13.27
C PRO A 153 21.15 17.19 -13.70
N LEU A 154 20.56 16.00 -13.55
CA LEU A 154 21.08 14.76 -14.11
C LEU A 154 20.66 14.66 -15.60
N GLY A 155 21.31 15.42 -16.49
CA GLY A 155 21.05 15.34 -17.92
C GLY A 155 19.58 15.61 -18.33
N ASN A 156 19.14 15.05 -19.45
CA ASN A 156 17.73 15.09 -19.92
C ASN A 156 16.90 13.98 -19.24
N ALA A 157 16.81 14.03 -17.93
CA ALA A 157 16.22 12.97 -17.15
C ALA A 157 14.68 13.04 -17.15
N SER A 158 14.07 12.52 -18.19
CA SER A 158 12.68 12.03 -18.17
C SER A 158 12.61 10.50 -18.15
N GLU A 159 13.73 9.82 -17.87
CA GLU A 159 13.84 8.37 -18.00
C GLU A 159 14.07 7.72 -16.64
N TYR A 160 13.36 6.62 -16.43
CA TYR A 160 13.61 5.71 -15.32
C TYR A 160 14.93 5.01 -15.53
N THR A 161 15.91 5.25 -14.66
CA THR A 161 17.15 4.47 -14.65
C THR A 161 16.99 3.31 -13.68
N VAL A 162 16.88 2.10 -14.20
CA VAL A 162 16.90 0.87 -13.41
C VAL A 162 18.34 0.46 -13.21
N ALA A 163 18.87 0.53 -12.02
CA ALA A 163 20.14 -0.09 -11.68
C ALA A 163 19.92 -1.60 -11.49
N PRO A 164 20.49 -2.48 -12.33
CA PRO A 164 20.43 -3.91 -12.11
C PRO A 164 21.20 -4.24 -10.82
N SER A 165 20.49 -4.71 -9.80
CA SER A 165 21.12 -5.26 -8.60
C SER A 165 21.18 -6.77 -8.72
N ALA A 166 22.35 -7.35 -8.42
CA ALA A 166 22.51 -8.80 -8.29
C ALA A 166 21.89 -9.35 -6.99
N HIS A 167 21.43 -8.45 -6.10
CA HIS A 167 20.84 -8.76 -4.81
C HIS A 167 19.35 -8.40 -4.78
N ARG A 168 18.62 -8.94 -3.80
CA ARG A 168 17.18 -8.70 -3.60
C ARG A 168 16.84 -7.24 -3.31
N ASP A 169 17.82 -6.45 -2.86
CA ASP A 169 17.65 -5.02 -2.57
C ASP A 169 17.82 -4.24 -3.88
N ARG A 170 16.70 -3.93 -4.52
CA ARG A 170 16.67 -3.18 -5.77
C ARG A 170 16.55 -1.69 -5.49
N ILE A 171 17.45 -0.88 -6.03
CA ILE A 171 17.35 0.57 -6.00
C ILE A 171 16.89 1.02 -7.38
N TYR A 172 15.75 1.70 -7.43
CA TYR A 172 15.25 2.37 -8.63
C TYR A 172 15.43 3.87 -8.45
N ILE A 173 16.04 4.52 -9.42
CA ILE A 173 16.19 5.96 -9.40
C ILE A 173 15.24 6.53 -10.44
N THR A 174 14.26 7.31 -9.96
CA THR A 174 13.40 8.11 -10.82
C THR A 174 13.81 9.57 -10.66
N THR A 175 13.88 10.30 -11.76
CA THR A 175 14.13 11.73 -11.76
C THR A 175 12.84 12.43 -12.16
N ASP A 176 12.05 12.86 -11.17
CA ASP A 176 10.92 13.73 -11.42
C ASP A 176 11.36 15.19 -11.29
N ARG A 177 10.93 16.03 -12.23
CA ARG A 177 10.97 17.46 -12.03
C ARG A 177 9.84 17.81 -11.05
N LEU A 178 10.20 18.11 -9.81
CA LEU A 178 9.29 18.78 -8.90
C LEU A 178 9.10 20.22 -9.40
N TYR A 179 7.94 20.48 -9.94
CA TYR A 179 7.51 21.84 -10.31
C TYR A 179 6.97 22.59 -9.08
#